data_5131724fa7ac062cc21a9b950bb7f5fd
#
_entry.id   5131724fa7ac062cc21a9b950bb7f5fd
#
_cell.length_a   1.000
_cell.length_b   1.000
_cell.length_c   1.000
_cell.angle_alpha   90.00
_cell.angle_beta   90.00
_cell.angle_gamma   90.00
#
_symmetry.space_group_name_H-M   'P 1'
#
loop_
_entity.id
_entity.type
_entity.pdbx_description
1 polymer ?
#
loop_
_entity_poly.entity_id
_entity_poly.type
_entity_poly.pdbx_seq_one_letter_code
_entity_poly.pdbx_strand_id
1 'polypeptide(L)'
;MCDPYDVSGGGLFTHLTLWAESDEGLVNLMKASSVANLEGLVSRYPRMDNNVLSSFAKGLICGSGCMSGAIPTRLLLGQFDEALRMAGELQDIFGRDNFFIEIMDHGLSIEHQIRNDLVELAKRINAPLVATSDVHYAKRDDSLKHDVRICIETGDVMDGPHRFKFESEEYYLRSSAVMRSLFSDVPEACDNTLLIAERCDTGFCVAEDGSLMPQHVGADGRASSEILQGEVEGWLQTKYGSIPDSVWNRAQHEMAVIRETHAEEYLMAVAYCTNRLREEGHLVGPGKGILARSLVAYALGISEIDPIEYDLPFTDFQDSVF
;
A
#
# COMPACT_ATOMS: atom_id res chain seq x y z
N MET A 1 -3.79 6.56 -23.26
CA MET A 1 -4.31 5.45 -22.42
C MET A 1 -4.99 4.45 -23.33
N CYS A 2 -4.65 3.15 -23.21
CA CYS A 2 -5.39 2.10 -23.90
C CYS A 2 -6.84 2.09 -23.40
N ASP A 3 -7.75 1.59 -24.24
CA ASP A 3 -9.17 1.45 -23.89
C ASP A 3 -9.28 0.72 -22.54
N PRO A 4 -9.85 1.34 -21.49
CA PRO A 4 -9.96 0.74 -20.17
C PRO A 4 -10.85 -0.53 -20.15
N TYR A 5 -11.59 -0.78 -21.20
CA TYR A 5 -12.47 -1.95 -21.34
C TYR A 5 -11.92 -3.01 -22.30
N ASP A 6 -10.73 -2.80 -22.86
CA ASP A 6 -10.08 -3.81 -23.68
C ASP A 6 -9.63 -5.00 -22.82
N VAL A 7 -10.34 -6.10 -22.95
CA VAL A 7 -10.06 -7.38 -22.28
C VAL A 7 -9.29 -8.36 -23.16
N SER A 8 -8.84 -7.94 -24.34
CA SER A 8 -8.12 -8.81 -25.29
C SER A 8 -6.79 -9.34 -24.73
N GLY A 9 -6.28 -8.70 -23.67
CA GLY A 9 -5.05 -9.06 -22.98
C GLY A 9 -5.19 -10.00 -21.77
N GLY A 10 -6.39 -10.56 -21.54
CA GLY A 10 -6.58 -11.47 -20.39
C GLY A 10 -7.30 -10.85 -19.19
N GLY A 11 -7.89 -9.67 -19.35
CA GLY A 11 -8.66 -9.00 -18.29
C GLY A 11 -8.55 -7.47 -18.34
N LEU A 12 -9.21 -6.80 -17.41
CA LEU A 12 -9.18 -5.33 -17.29
C LEU A 12 -7.79 -4.78 -16.90
N PHE A 13 -6.93 -5.61 -16.33
CA PHE A 13 -5.57 -5.27 -15.91
C PHE A 13 -4.73 -6.54 -15.77
N THR A 14 -3.41 -6.36 -15.74
CA THR A 14 -2.43 -7.41 -15.45
C THR A 14 -1.53 -6.97 -14.32
N HIS A 15 -0.94 -7.94 -13.61
CA HIS A 15 -0.02 -7.66 -12.51
C HIS A 15 1.40 -7.40 -13.03
N LEU A 16 2.11 -6.51 -12.36
CA LEU A 16 3.52 -6.23 -12.55
C LEU A 16 4.17 -6.01 -11.19
N THR A 17 5.36 -6.57 -10.99
CA THR A 17 6.12 -6.38 -9.75
C THR A 17 7.13 -5.25 -9.92
N LEU A 18 7.17 -4.33 -8.96
CA LEU A 18 8.15 -3.24 -8.94
C LEU A 18 8.83 -3.16 -7.58
N TRP A 19 10.15 -3.02 -7.56
CA TRP A 19 10.94 -2.74 -6.35
C TRP A 19 11.66 -1.40 -6.51
N ALA A 20 11.66 -0.60 -5.46
CA ALA A 20 12.44 0.62 -5.44
C ALA A 20 13.91 0.28 -5.09
N GLU A 21 14.83 0.60 -6.00
CA GLU A 21 16.26 0.40 -5.83
C GLU A 21 16.93 1.54 -5.05
N SER A 22 16.34 2.73 -5.11
CA SER A 22 16.86 3.96 -4.52
C SER A 22 15.75 4.86 -4.00
N ASP A 23 16.06 5.88 -3.22
CA ASP A 23 15.11 6.90 -2.76
C ASP A 23 14.40 7.59 -3.93
N GLU A 24 15.12 7.86 -5.03
CA GLU A 24 14.50 8.38 -6.25
C GLU A 24 13.45 7.39 -6.81
N GLY A 25 13.79 6.10 -6.84
CA GLY A 25 12.88 5.03 -7.24
C GLY A 25 11.64 4.96 -6.35
N LEU A 26 11.81 5.06 -5.03
CA LEU A 26 10.70 5.07 -4.09
C LEU A 26 9.75 6.25 -4.35
N VAL A 27 10.28 7.45 -4.56
CA VAL A 27 9.50 8.65 -4.92
C VAL A 27 8.79 8.46 -6.26
N ASN A 28 9.46 7.87 -7.26
CA ASN A 28 8.87 7.58 -8.56
C ASN A 28 7.76 6.54 -8.47
N LEU A 29 7.92 5.50 -7.63
CA LEU A 29 6.85 4.52 -7.38
C LEU A 29 5.61 5.16 -6.76
N MET A 30 5.78 6.07 -5.78
CA MET A 30 4.69 6.84 -5.19
C MET A 30 4.00 7.73 -6.22
N LYS A 31 4.75 8.42 -7.10
CA LYS A 31 4.20 9.25 -8.18
C LYS A 31 3.43 8.41 -9.19
N ALA A 32 3.98 7.29 -9.63
CA ALA A 32 3.31 6.37 -10.55
C ALA A 32 1.98 5.86 -9.95
N SER A 33 1.99 5.47 -8.68
CA SER A 33 0.77 5.08 -7.95
C SER A 33 -0.25 6.20 -7.88
N SER A 34 0.19 7.44 -7.65
CA SER A 34 -0.69 8.62 -7.63
C SER A 34 -1.36 8.85 -8.99
N VAL A 35 -0.58 8.80 -10.09
CA VAL A 35 -1.12 8.94 -11.45
C VAL A 35 -2.12 7.81 -11.75
N ALA A 36 -1.80 6.56 -11.35
CA ALA A 36 -2.70 5.43 -11.53
C ALA A 36 -4.05 5.63 -10.83
N ASN A 37 -4.04 6.21 -9.63
CA ASN A 37 -5.27 6.48 -8.87
C ASN A 37 -6.05 7.70 -9.42
N LEU A 38 -5.37 8.74 -9.90
CA LEU A 38 -6.02 9.96 -10.37
C LEU A 38 -6.52 9.84 -11.81
N GLU A 39 -5.77 9.17 -12.68
CA GLU A 39 -6.00 9.14 -14.12
C GLU A 39 -6.31 7.73 -14.67
N GLY A 40 -5.81 6.69 -13.99
CA GLY A 40 -5.93 5.29 -14.41
C GLY A 40 -6.99 4.47 -13.68
N LEU A 41 -7.77 5.08 -12.78
CA LEU A 41 -8.75 4.34 -11.96
C LEU A 41 -9.94 3.87 -12.80
N VAL A 42 -10.12 2.54 -12.84
CA VAL A 42 -11.31 1.91 -13.45
C VAL A 42 -11.98 1.05 -12.41
N SER A 43 -13.23 1.38 -12.08
CA SER A 43 -13.90 0.80 -10.91
C SER A 43 -13.07 1.07 -9.64
N ARG A 44 -12.55 0.03 -8.99
CA ARG A 44 -11.70 0.12 -7.79
C ARG A 44 -10.21 -0.16 -8.07
N TYR A 45 -9.82 -0.32 -9.33
CA TYR A 45 -8.47 -0.74 -9.72
C TYR A 45 -7.70 0.41 -10.35
N PRO A 46 -6.69 0.98 -9.67
CA PRO A 46 -5.75 1.91 -10.28
C PRO A 46 -4.84 1.16 -11.25
N ARG A 47 -4.65 1.71 -12.47
CA ARG A 47 -3.89 1.05 -13.53
C ARG A 47 -2.86 2.00 -14.13
N MET A 48 -1.81 1.43 -14.68
CA MET A 48 -0.75 2.15 -15.38
C MET A 48 -0.58 1.57 -16.77
N ASP A 49 -0.26 2.41 -17.74
CA ASP A 49 0.22 1.99 -19.05
C ASP A 49 1.74 2.14 -19.15
N ASN A 50 2.31 1.69 -20.28
CA ASN A 50 3.75 1.78 -20.53
C ASN A 50 4.27 3.23 -20.55
N ASN A 51 3.43 4.24 -20.83
CA ASN A 51 3.84 5.64 -20.80
C ASN A 51 4.06 6.12 -19.36
N VAL A 52 3.14 5.76 -18.45
CA VAL A 52 3.30 6.06 -17.01
C VAL A 52 4.53 5.31 -16.47
N LEU A 53 4.67 4.02 -16.77
CA LEU A 53 5.83 3.23 -16.35
C LEU A 53 7.14 3.85 -16.85
N SER A 54 7.22 4.21 -18.12
CA SER A 54 8.41 4.86 -18.70
C SER A 54 8.76 6.20 -18.06
N SER A 55 7.74 6.97 -17.68
CA SER A 55 7.93 8.29 -17.05
C SER A 55 8.53 8.19 -15.64
N PHE A 56 8.34 7.05 -14.96
CA PHE A 56 8.75 6.85 -13.57
C PHE A 56 9.66 5.62 -13.35
N ALA A 57 10.24 5.05 -14.42
CA ALA A 57 11.07 3.84 -14.33
C ALA A 57 12.39 4.03 -13.58
N LYS A 58 12.92 5.25 -13.52
CA LYS A 58 14.24 5.51 -12.94
C LYS A 58 14.31 5.11 -11.46
N GLY A 59 15.32 4.33 -11.09
CA GLY A 59 15.52 3.82 -9.73
C GLY A 59 14.55 2.70 -9.35
N LEU A 60 13.89 2.07 -10.35
CA LEU A 60 13.03 0.91 -10.14
C LEU A 60 13.62 -0.34 -10.80
N ILE A 61 13.42 -1.47 -10.14
CA ILE A 61 13.60 -2.82 -10.68
C ILE A 61 12.22 -3.38 -10.97
N CYS A 62 12.06 -4.06 -12.10
CA CYS A 62 10.81 -4.62 -12.56
C CYS A 62 10.88 -6.14 -12.66
N GLY A 63 9.89 -6.84 -12.10
CA GLY A 63 9.63 -8.26 -12.34
C GLY A 63 8.45 -8.43 -13.29
N SER A 64 8.39 -9.57 -14.00
CA SER A 64 7.34 -9.86 -14.98
C SER A 64 5.96 -10.14 -14.36
N GLY A 65 5.87 -10.19 -13.04
CA GLY A 65 4.65 -10.46 -12.28
C GLY A 65 4.32 -11.94 -12.13
N CYS A 66 3.22 -12.22 -11.41
CA CYS A 66 2.71 -13.57 -11.18
C CYS A 66 1.95 -14.11 -12.41
N MET A 67 1.24 -15.22 -12.25
CA MET A 67 0.44 -15.84 -13.33
C MET A 67 -0.62 -14.91 -13.94
N SER A 68 -1.02 -13.86 -13.20
CA SER A 68 -1.89 -12.78 -13.72
C SER A 68 -1.11 -11.64 -14.39
N GLY A 69 0.19 -11.77 -14.58
CA GLY A 69 1.01 -10.85 -15.34
C GLY A 69 0.75 -10.91 -16.84
N ALA A 70 1.08 -9.84 -17.56
CA ALA A 70 0.87 -9.76 -19.01
C ALA A 70 1.63 -10.85 -19.78
N ILE A 71 2.89 -11.09 -19.44
CA ILE A 71 3.75 -12.08 -20.08
C ILE A 71 3.26 -13.51 -19.82
N PRO A 72 3.05 -13.97 -18.57
CA PRO A 72 2.49 -15.30 -18.29
C PRO A 72 1.14 -15.53 -18.97
N THR A 73 0.25 -14.54 -18.96
CA THR A 73 -1.06 -14.65 -19.64
C THR A 73 -0.92 -14.95 -21.14
N ARG A 74 0.01 -14.27 -21.84
CA ARG A 74 0.26 -14.53 -23.27
C ARG A 74 0.83 -15.92 -23.52
N LEU A 75 1.73 -16.39 -22.65
CA LEU A 75 2.27 -17.75 -22.75
C LEU A 75 1.19 -18.82 -22.54
N LEU A 76 0.29 -18.63 -21.57
CA LEU A 76 -0.87 -19.53 -21.37
C LEU A 76 -1.80 -19.59 -22.57
N LEU A 77 -1.92 -18.49 -23.32
CA LEU A 77 -2.69 -18.43 -24.57
C LEU A 77 -1.92 -18.96 -25.80
N GLY A 78 -0.68 -19.47 -25.63
CA GLY A 78 0.17 -19.95 -26.74
C GLY A 78 0.73 -18.82 -27.60
N GLN A 79 0.74 -17.58 -27.12
CA GLN A 79 1.15 -16.39 -27.87
C GLN A 79 2.59 -15.99 -27.51
N PHE A 80 3.54 -16.88 -27.77
CA PHE A 80 4.94 -16.70 -27.35
C PHE A 80 5.58 -15.42 -27.94
N ASP A 81 5.36 -15.13 -29.22
CA ASP A 81 5.95 -13.96 -29.87
C ASP A 81 5.41 -12.65 -29.28
N GLU A 82 4.15 -12.62 -28.89
CA GLU A 82 3.55 -11.46 -28.21
C GLU A 82 4.09 -11.31 -26.79
N ALA A 83 4.26 -12.40 -26.05
CA ALA A 83 4.93 -12.39 -24.75
C ALA A 83 6.37 -11.84 -24.85
N LEU A 84 7.10 -12.27 -25.88
CA LEU A 84 8.45 -11.82 -26.15
C LEU A 84 8.50 -10.32 -26.47
N ARG A 85 7.57 -9.82 -27.29
CA ARG A 85 7.44 -8.39 -27.60
C ARG A 85 7.18 -7.57 -26.33
N MET A 86 6.23 -7.97 -25.50
CA MET A 86 5.90 -7.29 -24.25
C MET A 86 7.06 -7.29 -23.25
N ALA A 87 7.78 -8.40 -23.16
CA ALA A 87 8.97 -8.49 -22.31
C ALA A 87 10.09 -7.56 -22.80
N GLY A 88 10.28 -7.45 -24.11
CA GLY A 88 11.22 -6.50 -24.72
C GLY A 88 10.85 -5.05 -24.42
N GLU A 89 9.57 -4.69 -24.51
CA GLU A 89 9.09 -3.33 -24.14
C GLU A 89 9.35 -2.99 -22.68
N LEU A 90 9.10 -3.91 -21.76
CA LEU A 90 9.40 -3.69 -20.33
C LEU A 90 10.92 -3.58 -20.11
N GLN A 91 11.71 -4.39 -20.79
CA GLN A 91 13.17 -4.31 -20.72
C GLN A 91 13.70 -2.97 -21.29
N ASP A 92 13.09 -2.43 -22.32
CA ASP A 92 13.42 -1.10 -22.86
C ASP A 92 13.05 0.03 -21.90
N ILE A 93 11.95 -0.11 -21.15
CA ILE A 93 11.48 0.87 -20.17
C ILE A 93 12.39 0.90 -18.92
N PHE A 94 12.68 -0.27 -18.34
CA PHE A 94 13.41 -0.35 -17.06
C PHE A 94 14.93 -0.53 -17.22
N GLY A 95 15.37 -0.95 -18.41
CA GLY A 95 16.76 -1.31 -18.69
C GLY A 95 17.03 -2.79 -18.45
N ARG A 96 18.06 -3.31 -19.16
CA ARG A 96 18.39 -4.75 -19.16
C ARG A 96 18.74 -5.31 -17.79
N ASP A 97 19.42 -4.52 -16.98
CA ASP A 97 19.87 -4.94 -15.64
C ASP A 97 18.78 -4.79 -14.58
N ASN A 98 17.65 -4.15 -14.92
CA ASN A 98 16.54 -3.83 -14.03
C ASN A 98 15.24 -4.56 -14.38
N PHE A 99 15.27 -5.46 -15.37
CA PHE A 99 14.09 -6.25 -15.73
C PHE A 99 14.37 -7.74 -15.55
N PHE A 100 13.54 -8.41 -14.75
CA PHE A 100 13.65 -9.82 -14.39
C PHE A 100 12.41 -10.59 -14.84
N ILE A 101 12.61 -11.79 -15.37
CA ILE A 101 11.53 -12.74 -15.61
C ILE A 101 11.29 -13.54 -14.32
N GLU A 102 10.10 -13.38 -13.74
CA GLU A 102 9.70 -14.12 -12.55
C GLU A 102 9.30 -15.55 -12.90
N ILE A 103 9.76 -16.48 -12.08
CA ILE A 103 9.32 -17.87 -12.11
C ILE A 103 8.78 -18.26 -10.73
N MET A 104 7.66 -18.95 -10.71
CA MET A 104 6.96 -19.36 -9.50
C MET A 104 6.65 -20.86 -9.54
N ASP A 105 6.43 -21.47 -8.39
CA ASP A 105 5.98 -22.84 -8.26
C ASP A 105 5.13 -23.02 -7.02
N HIS A 106 3.81 -22.96 -7.19
CA HIS A 106 2.80 -23.27 -6.17
C HIS A 106 2.19 -24.67 -6.36
N GLY A 107 2.81 -25.49 -7.23
CA GLY A 107 2.30 -26.81 -7.61
C GLY A 107 1.12 -26.76 -8.55
N LEU A 108 0.89 -25.63 -9.23
CA LEU A 108 -0.21 -25.46 -10.18
C LEU A 108 0.19 -25.96 -11.56
N SER A 109 -0.71 -26.68 -12.21
CA SER A 109 -0.48 -27.20 -13.58
C SER A 109 -0.20 -26.09 -14.59
N ILE A 110 -0.83 -24.93 -14.44
CA ILE A 110 -0.65 -23.76 -15.31
C ILE A 110 0.76 -23.17 -15.21
N GLU A 111 1.36 -23.17 -14.03
CA GLU A 111 2.75 -22.70 -13.82
C GLU A 111 3.73 -23.65 -14.52
N HIS A 112 3.56 -24.94 -14.34
CA HIS A 112 4.37 -25.97 -15.00
C HIS A 112 4.25 -25.91 -16.52
N GLN A 113 3.07 -25.59 -17.05
CA GLN A 113 2.82 -25.47 -18.48
C GLN A 113 3.71 -24.42 -19.15
N ILE A 114 3.88 -23.24 -18.54
CA ILE A 114 4.62 -22.12 -19.13
C ILE A 114 6.04 -21.93 -18.60
N ARG A 115 6.47 -22.75 -17.62
CA ARG A 115 7.79 -22.61 -17.00
C ARG A 115 8.93 -22.61 -18.03
N ASN A 116 8.91 -23.57 -18.97
CA ASN A 116 9.94 -23.68 -20.00
C ASN A 116 9.90 -22.48 -20.96
N ASP A 117 8.72 -21.97 -21.27
CA ASP A 117 8.55 -20.81 -22.14
C ASP A 117 9.07 -19.54 -21.45
N LEU A 118 8.87 -19.37 -20.13
CA LEU A 118 9.45 -18.26 -19.35
C LEU A 118 10.98 -18.31 -19.36
N VAL A 119 11.57 -19.50 -19.17
CA VAL A 119 13.02 -19.68 -19.22
C VAL A 119 13.56 -19.42 -20.63
N GLU A 120 12.91 -19.89 -21.67
CA GLU A 120 13.30 -19.65 -23.07
C GLU A 120 13.17 -18.16 -23.43
N LEU A 121 12.08 -17.52 -23.00
CA LEU A 121 11.86 -16.08 -23.21
C LEU A 121 12.98 -15.26 -22.55
N ALA A 122 13.30 -15.55 -21.29
CA ALA A 122 14.39 -14.91 -20.55
C ALA A 122 15.74 -15.02 -21.32
N LYS A 123 16.05 -16.20 -21.85
CA LYS A 123 17.26 -16.43 -22.69
C LYS A 123 17.25 -15.58 -23.94
N ARG A 124 16.11 -15.49 -24.66
CA ARG A 124 16.04 -14.74 -25.94
C ARG A 124 16.27 -13.25 -25.78
N ILE A 125 15.75 -12.64 -24.70
CA ILE A 125 15.97 -11.21 -24.44
C ILE A 125 17.18 -10.95 -23.53
N ASN A 126 17.90 -12.01 -23.12
CA ASN A 126 19.00 -11.93 -22.16
C ASN A 126 18.61 -11.22 -20.87
N ALA A 127 17.43 -11.55 -20.31
CA ALA A 127 16.95 -11.07 -19.02
C ALA A 127 17.26 -12.13 -17.94
N PRO A 128 17.67 -11.72 -16.73
CA PRO A 128 17.85 -12.63 -15.60
C PRO A 128 16.50 -13.19 -15.12
N LEU A 129 16.55 -14.43 -14.61
CA LEU A 129 15.40 -15.05 -13.92
C LEU A 129 15.42 -14.64 -12.44
N VAL A 130 14.24 -14.55 -11.83
CA VAL A 130 14.09 -14.42 -10.37
C VAL A 130 13.00 -15.37 -9.86
N ALA A 131 13.32 -16.12 -8.80
CA ALA A 131 12.38 -17.04 -8.16
C ALA A 131 11.57 -16.31 -7.10
N THR A 132 10.26 -16.21 -7.30
CA THR A 132 9.34 -15.57 -6.35
C THR A 132 8.27 -16.57 -5.89
N SER A 133 7.51 -16.23 -4.87
CA SER A 133 6.58 -17.13 -4.20
C SER A 133 5.20 -16.52 -3.94
N ASP A 134 4.93 -15.34 -4.53
CA ASP A 134 3.62 -14.66 -4.42
C ASP A 134 2.97 -14.79 -3.02
N VAL A 135 3.75 -14.47 -1.98
CA VAL A 135 3.42 -14.75 -0.58
C VAL A 135 2.18 -13.98 -0.13
N HIS A 136 1.17 -14.71 0.35
CA HIS A 136 -0.08 -14.14 0.87
C HIS A 136 -0.26 -14.36 2.38
N TYR A 137 0.47 -15.29 2.97
CA TYR A 137 0.43 -15.58 4.41
C TYR A 137 1.75 -16.15 4.92
N ALA A 138 1.97 -16.10 6.24
CA ALA A 138 3.26 -16.41 6.83
C ALA A 138 3.54 -17.93 6.89
N LYS A 139 2.55 -18.74 7.25
CA LYS A 139 2.69 -20.19 7.43
C LYS A 139 1.68 -20.93 6.57
N ARG A 140 2.02 -22.15 6.15
CA ARG A 140 1.13 -22.97 5.33
C ARG A 140 -0.25 -23.19 5.97
N ASP A 141 -0.30 -23.39 7.29
CA ASP A 141 -1.53 -23.57 8.04
C ASP A 141 -2.42 -22.32 8.11
N ASP A 142 -1.92 -21.16 7.66
CA ASP A 142 -2.69 -19.92 7.59
C ASP A 142 -3.55 -19.82 6.31
N SER A 143 -3.46 -20.78 5.39
CA SER A 143 -4.23 -20.84 4.15
C SER A 143 -5.74 -20.72 4.38
N LEU A 144 -6.28 -21.42 5.37
CA LEU A 144 -7.70 -21.34 5.74
C LEU A 144 -8.08 -19.94 6.28
N LYS A 145 -7.22 -19.33 7.09
CA LYS A 145 -7.46 -17.95 7.61
C LYS A 145 -7.48 -16.93 6.46
N HIS A 146 -6.57 -17.10 5.51
CA HIS A 146 -6.53 -16.27 4.32
C HIS A 146 -7.79 -16.46 3.46
N ASP A 147 -8.27 -17.68 3.29
CA ASP A 147 -9.49 -17.98 2.55
C ASP A 147 -10.74 -17.32 3.20
N VAL A 148 -10.84 -17.35 4.54
CA VAL A 148 -11.89 -16.62 5.29
C VAL A 148 -11.77 -15.11 5.03
N ARG A 149 -10.56 -14.55 5.04
CA ARG A 149 -10.31 -13.13 4.78
C ARG A 149 -10.78 -12.73 3.38
N ILE A 150 -10.52 -13.57 2.36
CA ILE A 150 -11.00 -13.34 1.00
C ILE A 150 -12.52 -13.28 0.98
N CYS A 151 -13.22 -14.20 1.65
CA CYS A 151 -14.68 -14.17 1.73
C CYS A 151 -15.20 -12.86 2.35
N ILE A 152 -14.56 -12.37 3.41
CA ILE A 152 -14.92 -11.09 4.04
C ILE A 152 -14.73 -9.93 3.06
N GLU A 153 -13.62 -9.92 2.32
CA GLU A 153 -13.28 -8.85 1.36
C GLU A 153 -14.21 -8.83 0.14
N THR A 154 -14.59 -10.01 -0.36
CA THR A 154 -15.45 -10.16 -1.54
C THR A 154 -16.94 -10.14 -1.21
N GLY A 155 -17.32 -10.22 0.08
CA GLY A 155 -18.72 -10.35 0.51
C GLY A 155 -19.28 -11.75 0.27
N ASP A 156 -18.44 -12.75 0.12
CA ASP A 156 -18.80 -14.15 -0.11
C ASP A 156 -18.90 -14.94 1.19
N VAL A 157 -19.40 -16.18 1.09
CA VAL A 157 -19.43 -17.16 2.16
C VAL A 157 -18.54 -18.36 1.83
N MET A 158 -17.99 -19.01 2.85
CA MET A 158 -17.03 -20.12 2.69
C MET A 158 -17.57 -21.27 1.82
N ASP A 159 -18.87 -21.54 1.89
CA ASP A 159 -19.53 -22.61 1.12
C ASP A 159 -20.08 -22.12 -0.22
N GLY A 160 -19.78 -20.88 -0.62
CA GLY A 160 -20.21 -20.30 -1.90
C GLY A 160 -19.67 -21.09 -3.09
N PRO A 161 -20.52 -21.54 -4.04
CA PRO A 161 -20.10 -22.44 -5.11
C PRO A 161 -19.25 -21.78 -6.20
N HIS A 162 -19.26 -20.44 -6.28
CA HIS A 162 -18.57 -19.67 -7.32
C HIS A 162 -17.64 -18.60 -6.75
N ARG A 163 -17.30 -18.68 -5.46
CA ARG A 163 -16.40 -17.74 -4.82
C ARG A 163 -14.97 -17.87 -5.33
N PHE A 164 -14.24 -16.79 -5.29
CA PHE A 164 -12.79 -16.84 -5.51
C PHE A 164 -12.08 -17.54 -4.34
N LYS A 165 -11.16 -18.43 -4.65
CA LYS A 165 -10.22 -19.04 -3.69
C LYS A 165 -8.92 -19.42 -4.40
N PHE A 166 -7.84 -19.49 -3.66
CA PHE A 166 -6.57 -20.02 -4.17
C PHE A 166 -6.67 -21.55 -4.31
N GLU A 167 -6.16 -22.08 -5.42
CA GLU A 167 -6.19 -23.52 -5.72
C GLU A 167 -5.08 -24.31 -5.00
N SER A 168 -4.14 -23.61 -4.33
CA SER A 168 -3.01 -24.20 -3.61
C SER A 168 -2.84 -23.55 -2.25
N GLU A 169 -2.25 -24.30 -1.31
CA GLU A 169 -1.85 -23.82 0.02
C GLU A 169 -0.38 -23.33 0.02
N GLU A 170 0.26 -23.25 -1.13
CA GLU A 170 1.69 -23.01 -1.26
C GLU A 170 2.07 -21.51 -1.32
N TYR A 171 1.15 -20.59 -1.05
CA TYR A 171 1.36 -19.12 -1.03
C TYR A 171 1.90 -18.61 0.31
N TYR A 172 2.59 -19.46 1.08
CA TYR A 172 3.21 -19.08 2.37
C TYR A 172 4.67 -18.64 2.19
N LEU A 173 5.20 -17.94 3.20
CA LEU A 173 6.61 -17.55 3.22
C LEU A 173 7.50 -18.78 3.42
N ARG A 174 8.04 -19.30 2.32
CA ARG A 174 8.92 -20.46 2.30
C ARG A 174 10.33 -20.10 2.76
N SER A 175 11.01 -21.07 3.39
CA SER A 175 12.42 -20.92 3.71
C SER A 175 13.29 -20.92 2.45
N SER A 176 14.48 -20.32 2.55
CA SER A 176 15.46 -20.31 1.45
C SER A 176 15.86 -21.74 1.01
N ALA A 177 15.89 -22.69 1.93
CA ALA A 177 16.19 -24.10 1.62
C ALA A 177 15.10 -24.73 0.75
N VAL A 178 13.82 -24.46 1.05
CA VAL A 178 12.69 -24.92 0.23
C VAL A 178 12.71 -24.27 -1.15
N MET A 179 12.92 -22.94 -1.23
CA MET A 179 13.00 -22.24 -2.51
C MET A 179 14.14 -22.79 -3.36
N ARG A 180 15.34 -22.97 -2.81
CA ARG A 180 16.49 -23.53 -3.55
C ARG A 180 16.25 -24.99 -3.99
N SER A 181 15.46 -25.77 -3.28
CA SER A 181 15.07 -27.12 -3.70
C SER A 181 14.09 -27.09 -4.88
N LEU A 182 13.09 -26.19 -4.84
CA LEU A 182 12.08 -26.03 -5.92
C LEU A 182 12.70 -25.56 -7.24
N PHE A 183 13.70 -24.68 -7.17
CA PHE A 183 14.39 -24.09 -8.33
C PHE A 183 15.80 -24.63 -8.51
N SER A 184 16.04 -25.89 -8.12
CA SER A 184 17.37 -26.51 -8.23
C SER A 184 17.89 -26.67 -9.66
N ASP A 185 17.01 -26.63 -10.65
CA ASP A 185 17.33 -26.64 -12.08
C ASP A 185 17.75 -25.27 -12.65
N VAL A 186 17.43 -24.18 -11.93
CA VAL A 186 17.75 -22.78 -12.26
C VAL A 186 18.19 -22.02 -11.01
N PRO A 187 19.29 -22.44 -10.36
CA PRO A 187 19.71 -21.90 -9.05
C PRO A 187 19.99 -20.39 -9.07
N GLU A 188 20.41 -19.85 -10.22
CA GLU A 188 20.60 -18.42 -10.42
C GLU A 188 19.34 -17.59 -10.15
N ALA A 189 18.15 -18.15 -10.36
CA ALA A 189 16.90 -17.45 -10.07
C ALA A 189 16.74 -17.17 -8.56
N CYS A 190 17.23 -18.06 -7.71
CA CYS A 190 17.30 -17.83 -6.26
C CYS A 190 18.41 -16.85 -5.89
N ASP A 191 19.60 -16.93 -6.54
CA ASP A 191 20.69 -16.00 -6.26
C ASP A 191 20.33 -14.56 -6.62
N ASN A 192 19.58 -14.37 -7.70
CA ASN A 192 19.09 -13.06 -8.12
C ASN A 192 18.14 -12.39 -7.12
N THR A 193 17.50 -13.15 -6.23
CA THR A 193 16.71 -12.54 -5.12
C THR A 193 17.61 -11.76 -4.15
N LEU A 194 18.81 -12.29 -3.87
CA LEU A 194 19.80 -11.61 -3.04
C LEU A 194 20.39 -10.41 -3.78
N LEU A 195 20.70 -10.56 -5.07
CA LEU A 195 21.15 -9.45 -5.90
C LEU A 195 20.19 -8.27 -5.88
N ILE A 196 18.87 -8.52 -6.02
CA ILE A 196 17.84 -7.47 -5.94
C ILE A 196 17.83 -6.86 -4.52
N ALA A 197 17.85 -7.70 -3.48
CA ALA A 197 17.83 -7.23 -2.09
C ALA A 197 19.03 -6.36 -1.74
N GLU A 198 20.25 -6.73 -2.21
CA GLU A 198 21.49 -5.97 -2.00
C GLU A 198 21.50 -4.62 -2.75
N ARG A 199 20.80 -4.54 -3.88
CA ARG A 199 20.67 -3.31 -4.67
C ARG A 199 19.66 -2.33 -4.09
N CYS A 200 18.63 -2.83 -3.41
CA CYS A 200 17.59 -1.98 -2.83
C CYS A 200 18.12 -1.31 -1.55
N ASP A 201 18.49 -0.03 -1.68
CA ASP A 201 18.90 0.83 -0.55
C ASP A 201 18.00 2.06 -0.51
N THR A 202 16.87 1.90 0.14
CA THR A 202 15.84 2.95 0.27
C THR A 202 15.36 3.08 1.69
N GLY A 203 15.04 4.29 2.11
CA GLY A 203 14.44 4.58 3.39
C GLY A 203 13.30 5.59 3.28
N PHE A 204 12.30 5.45 4.12
CA PHE A 204 11.35 6.53 4.29
C PHE A 204 12.06 7.69 5.00
N CYS A 205 12.01 8.87 4.39
CA CYS A 205 12.44 10.08 5.08
C CYS A 205 11.39 10.37 6.17
N VAL A 206 11.72 9.99 7.40
CA VAL A 206 10.91 10.33 8.57
C VAL A 206 11.56 11.55 9.21
N ALA A 207 10.86 12.68 9.20
CA ALA A 207 11.30 13.83 9.96
C ALA A 207 10.74 13.71 11.39
N GLU A 208 11.60 13.29 12.31
CA GLU A 208 11.24 13.18 13.73
C GLU A 208 10.79 14.51 14.35
N ASP A 209 11.18 15.63 13.72
CA ASP A 209 10.81 17.00 14.12
C ASP A 209 9.50 17.50 13.52
N GLY A 210 8.77 16.66 12.79
CA GLY A 210 7.52 17.04 12.12
C GLY A 210 7.69 18.00 10.93
N SER A 211 8.91 18.29 10.48
CA SER A 211 9.21 19.28 9.42
C SER A 211 8.58 18.96 8.06
N LEU A 212 8.20 17.70 7.83
CA LEU A 212 7.51 17.26 6.60
C LEU A 212 5.98 17.43 6.66
N MET A 213 5.41 17.74 7.83
CA MET A 213 3.99 18.01 7.95
C MET A 213 3.66 19.40 7.39
N PRO A 214 2.51 19.56 6.71
CA PRO A 214 2.02 20.88 6.31
C PRO A 214 1.91 21.77 7.53
N GLN A 215 2.58 22.93 7.53
CA GLN A 215 2.52 23.84 8.65
C GLN A 215 1.27 24.72 8.56
N HIS A 216 0.44 24.70 9.58
CA HIS A 216 -0.69 25.59 9.70
C HIS A 216 -0.24 26.84 10.44
N VAL A 217 -0.09 27.92 9.70
CA VAL A 217 0.18 29.25 10.29
C VAL A 217 -1.13 30.03 10.31
N GLY A 218 -1.57 30.45 11.49
CA GLY A 218 -2.74 31.31 11.63
C GLY A 218 -2.57 32.60 10.80
N ALA A 219 -3.68 33.18 10.36
CA ALA A 219 -3.68 34.46 9.64
C ALA A 219 -2.99 35.60 10.40
N ASP A 220 -2.86 35.45 11.71
CA ASP A 220 -2.19 36.37 12.65
C ASP A 220 -0.74 35.96 12.97
N GLY A 221 -0.22 34.91 12.33
CA GLY A 221 1.14 34.41 12.52
C GLY A 221 1.36 33.54 13.77
N ARG A 222 0.29 33.14 14.48
CA ARG A 222 0.40 32.22 15.62
C ARG A 222 0.79 30.82 15.17
N ALA A 223 1.56 30.11 16.00
CA ALA A 223 1.90 28.72 15.80
C ALA A 223 0.69 27.79 16.00
N SER A 224 0.69 26.63 15.34
CA SER A 224 -0.39 25.63 15.48
C SER A 224 -0.67 25.22 16.91
N SER A 225 0.37 25.09 17.74
CA SER A 225 0.23 24.78 19.17
C SER A 225 -0.56 25.83 19.97
N GLU A 226 -0.36 27.12 19.66
CA GLU A 226 -1.09 28.21 20.30
C GLU A 226 -2.55 28.26 19.81
N ILE A 227 -2.77 28.03 18.52
CA ILE A 227 -4.12 27.98 17.94
C ILE A 227 -4.90 26.81 18.54
N LEU A 228 -4.31 25.61 18.51
CA LEU A 228 -4.91 24.39 19.04
C LEU A 228 -5.26 24.54 20.52
N GLN A 229 -4.36 25.08 21.32
CA GLN A 229 -4.62 25.34 22.73
C GLN A 229 -5.80 26.30 22.90
N GLY A 230 -5.81 27.41 22.17
CA GLY A 230 -6.88 28.40 22.25
C GLY A 230 -8.24 27.86 21.85
N GLU A 231 -8.31 27.05 20.80
CA GLU A 231 -9.55 26.41 20.35
C GLU A 231 -10.09 25.41 21.37
N VAL A 232 -9.22 24.56 21.92
CA VAL A 232 -9.61 23.56 22.94
C VAL A 232 -10.08 24.25 24.22
N GLU A 233 -9.36 25.24 24.72
CA GLU A 233 -9.76 26.00 25.94
C GLU A 233 -11.07 26.75 25.72
N GLY A 234 -11.23 27.42 24.58
CA GLY A 234 -12.45 28.14 24.21
C GLY A 234 -13.65 27.20 24.11
N TRP A 235 -13.46 26.04 23.52
CA TRP A 235 -14.52 25.02 23.43
C TRP A 235 -14.90 24.46 24.81
N LEU A 236 -13.90 24.14 25.67
CA LEU A 236 -14.16 23.69 27.06
C LEU A 236 -14.94 24.72 27.85
N GLN A 237 -14.55 25.98 27.76
CA GLN A 237 -15.27 27.07 28.43
C GLN A 237 -16.71 27.20 27.95
N THR A 238 -16.94 27.04 26.63
CA THR A 238 -18.28 27.12 26.02
C THR A 238 -19.16 25.95 26.47
N LYS A 239 -18.58 24.74 26.49
CA LYS A 239 -19.34 23.52 26.83
C LYS A 239 -19.69 23.43 28.32
N TYR A 240 -18.73 23.76 29.20
CA TYR A 240 -18.87 23.49 30.62
C TYR A 240 -19.16 24.75 31.46
N GLY A 241 -18.81 25.96 30.98
CA GLY A 241 -18.84 27.19 31.78
C GLY A 241 -17.86 27.15 32.97
N SER A 242 -18.12 26.29 33.96
CA SER A 242 -17.18 25.88 34.97
C SER A 242 -16.63 24.51 34.65
N ILE A 243 -15.38 24.46 34.22
CA ILE A 243 -14.73 23.22 33.75
C ILE A 243 -14.42 22.33 34.94
N PRO A 244 -14.90 21.08 35.02
CA PRO A 244 -14.52 20.15 36.07
C PRO A 244 -13.02 19.83 36.03
N ASP A 245 -12.38 19.69 37.18
CA ASP A 245 -10.94 19.41 37.31
C ASP A 245 -10.53 18.14 36.53
N SER A 246 -11.35 17.11 36.55
CA SER A 246 -11.09 15.86 35.81
C SER A 246 -11.03 16.07 34.29
N VAL A 247 -11.91 16.90 33.75
CA VAL A 247 -11.96 17.24 32.31
C VAL A 247 -10.76 18.13 31.96
N TRP A 248 -10.46 19.13 32.78
CA TRP A 248 -9.31 19.99 32.60
C TRP A 248 -7.99 19.18 32.58
N ASN A 249 -7.80 18.33 33.58
CA ASN A 249 -6.62 17.48 33.69
C ASN A 249 -6.48 16.55 32.51
N ARG A 250 -7.59 16.01 32.00
CA ARG A 250 -7.62 15.17 30.79
C ARG A 250 -7.18 15.97 29.56
N ALA A 251 -7.72 17.16 29.33
CA ALA A 251 -7.34 18.02 28.22
C ALA A 251 -5.86 18.41 28.28
N GLN A 252 -5.36 18.81 29.49
CA GLN A 252 -3.95 19.15 29.64
C GLN A 252 -3.01 17.97 29.41
N HIS A 253 -3.39 16.77 29.84
CA HIS A 253 -2.63 15.56 29.57
C HIS A 253 -2.56 15.26 28.06
N GLU A 254 -3.70 15.28 27.36
CA GLU A 254 -3.73 15.06 25.90
C GLU A 254 -2.92 16.12 25.15
N MET A 255 -3.03 17.39 25.53
CA MET A 255 -2.25 18.48 24.94
C MET A 255 -0.73 18.33 25.17
N ALA A 256 -0.32 17.78 26.31
CA ALA A 256 1.09 17.48 26.57
C ALA A 256 1.60 16.38 25.63
N VAL A 257 0.85 15.28 25.51
CA VAL A 257 1.19 14.18 24.60
C VAL A 257 1.25 14.66 23.13
N ILE A 258 0.26 15.46 22.70
CA ILE A 258 0.22 16.03 21.34
C ILE A 258 1.49 16.84 21.05
N ARG A 259 1.97 17.63 22.02
CA ARG A 259 3.21 18.40 21.89
C ARG A 259 4.45 17.50 21.86
N GLU A 260 4.53 16.50 22.72
CA GLU A 260 5.64 15.55 22.78
C GLU A 260 5.77 14.72 21.48
N THR A 261 4.64 14.45 20.82
CA THR A 261 4.58 13.68 19.59
C THR A 261 4.57 14.54 18.32
N HIS A 262 4.66 15.88 18.45
CA HIS A 262 4.57 16.82 17.32
C HIS A 262 3.31 16.64 16.45
N ALA A 263 2.18 16.24 17.05
CA ALA A 263 0.95 15.91 16.36
C ALA A 263 0.02 17.12 16.12
N GLU A 264 0.40 18.33 16.51
CA GLU A 264 -0.41 19.54 16.38
C GLU A 264 -0.82 19.80 14.94
N GLU A 265 0.16 19.78 14.03
CA GLU A 265 -0.07 20.03 12.59
C GLU A 265 -1.01 19.00 11.98
N TYR A 266 -0.83 17.73 12.35
CA TYR A 266 -1.70 16.65 11.90
C TYR A 266 -3.15 16.88 12.35
N LEU A 267 -3.36 17.18 13.63
CA LEU A 267 -4.69 17.41 14.18
C LEU A 267 -5.36 18.64 13.56
N MET A 268 -4.62 19.72 13.35
CA MET A 268 -5.14 20.92 12.69
C MET A 268 -5.53 20.64 11.23
N ALA A 269 -4.72 19.89 10.49
CA ALA A 269 -5.03 19.49 9.14
C ALA A 269 -6.28 18.59 9.05
N VAL A 270 -6.38 17.60 9.95
CA VAL A 270 -7.56 16.72 10.04
C VAL A 270 -8.81 17.49 10.42
N ALA A 271 -8.71 18.39 11.40
CA ALA A 271 -9.83 19.25 11.81
C ALA A 271 -10.32 20.13 10.65
N TYR A 272 -9.39 20.78 9.94
CA TYR A 272 -9.72 21.58 8.76
C TYR A 272 -10.46 20.76 7.70
N CYS A 273 -9.91 19.62 7.30
CA CYS A 273 -10.53 18.77 6.29
C CYS A 273 -11.91 18.24 6.74
N THR A 274 -12.03 17.78 7.98
CA THR A 274 -13.26 17.21 8.53
C THR A 274 -14.37 18.27 8.59
N ASN A 275 -14.06 19.44 9.13
CA ASN A 275 -15.03 20.52 9.29
C ASN A 275 -15.44 21.09 7.91
N ARG A 276 -14.49 21.22 6.97
CA ARG A 276 -14.76 21.65 5.61
C ARG A 276 -15.72 20.71 4.88
N LEU A 277 -15.50 19.40 4.97
CA LEU A 277 -16.39 18.39 4.38
C LEU A 277 -17.82 18.49 4.95
N ARG A 278 -17.96 18.70 6.26
CA ARG A 278 -19.29 18.89 6.88
C ARG A 278 -19.97 20.17 6.39
N GLU A 279 -19.24 21.28 6.29
CA GLU A 279 -19.77 22.55 5.75
C GLU A 279 -20.26 22.40 4.32
N GLU A 280 -19.61 21.56 3.52
CA GLU A 280 -20.02 21.23 2.14
C GLU A 280 -21.16 20.21 2.07
N GLY A 281 -21.67 19.74 3.22
CA GLY A 281 -22.81 18.81 3.32
C GLY A 281 -22.45 17.34 3.12
N HIS A 282 -21.16 16.98 3.17
CA HIS A 282 -20.74 15.60 3.12
C HIS A 282 -20.97 14.89 4.46
N LEU A 283 -21.35 13.62 4.40
CA LEU A 283 -21.42 12.76 5.58
C LEU A 283 -20.02 12.40 6.04
N VAL A 284 -19.69 12.82 7.25
CA VAL A 284 -18.44 12.44 7.92
C VAL A 284 -18.78 11.54 9.08
N GLY A 285 -18.07 10.42 9.24
CA GLY A 285 -18.30 9.49 10.32
C GLY A 285 -18.05 10.12 11.70
N PRO A 286 -18.68 9.58 12.77
CA PRO A 286 -18.67 10.18 14.11
C PRO A 286 -17.30 10.12 14.79
N GLY A 287 -16.37 9.33 14.28
CA GLY A 287 -15.03 9.18 14.83
C GLY A 287 -14.42 7.81 14.45
N LYS A 288 -13.08 7.75 14.39
CA LYS A 288 -12.35 6.53 14.02
C LYS A 288 -11.10 6.37 14.87
N GLY A 289 -10.86 5.14 15.31
CA GLY A 289 -9.62 4.75 15.99
C GLY A 289 -9.37 5.58 17.27
N ILE A 290 -8.12 5.98 17.47
CA ILE A 290 -7.70 6.74 18.66
C ILE A 290 -8.32 8.14 18.73
N LEU A 291 -8.61 8.77 17.60
CA LEU A 291 -9.23 10.10 17.57
C LEU A 291 -10.62 10.11 18.22
N ALA A 292 -11.34 8.99 18.18
CA ALA A 292 -12.63 8.86 18.87
C ALA A 292 -12.49 8.82 20.41
N ARG A 293 -11.27 8.63 20.93
CA ARG A 293 -10.96 8.59 22.36
C ARG A 293 -10.30 9.88 22.88
N SER A 294 -10.07 10.84 21.99
CA SER A 294 -9.40 12.10 22.32
C SER A 294 -10.42 13.21 22.58
N LEU A 295 -10.30 13.83 23.74
CA LEU A 295 -11.08 15.02 24.11
C LEU A 295 -10.68 16.23 23.24
N VAL A 296 -9.40 16.33 22.89
CA VAL A 296 -8.89 17.35 21.97
C VAL A 296 -9.49 17.16 20.57
N ALA A 297 -9.50 15.94 20.02
CA ALA A 297 -10.12 15.67 18.74
C ALA A 297 -11.64 15.96 18.74
N TYR A 298 -12.32 15.71 19.85
CA TYR A 298 -13.73 16.06 20.02
C TYR A 298 -13.92 17.59 20.07
N ALA A 299 -13.10 18.31 20.79
CA ALA A 299 -13.14 19.77 20.88
C ALA A 299 -12.91 20.44 19.50
N LEU A 300 -12.02 19.88 18.67
CA LEU A 300 -11.72 20.35 17.31
C LEU A 300 -12.78 19.95 16.28
N GLY A 301 -13.81 19.18 16.65
CA GLY A 301 -14.81 18.67 15.72
C GLY A 301 -14.33 17.55 14.81
N ILE A 302 -13.19 16.94 15.08
CA ILE A 302 -12.69 15.75 14.35
C ILE A 302 -13.57 14.54 14.68
N SER A 303 -13.95 14.39 15.95
CA SER A 303 -14.83 13.35 16.46
C SER A 303 -16.15 13.95 16.96
N GLU A 304 -17.25 13.21 16.79
CA GLU A 304 -18.56 13.51 17.40
C GLU A 304 -18.82 12.66 18.66
N ILE A 305 -17.86 11.81 19.03
CA ILE A 305 -17.94 10.94 20.19
C ILE A 305 -17.34 11.68 21.38
N ASP A 306 -18.13 11.92 22.41
CA ASP A 306 -17.65 12.51 23.66
C ASP A 306 -16.92 11.46 24.51
N PRO A 307 -15.58 11.53 24.61
CA PRO A 307 -14.83 10.52 25.34
C PRO A 307 -15.04 10.57 26.85
N ILE A 308 -15.57 11.67 27.39
CA ILE A 308 -15.89 11.81 28.81
C ILE A 308 -17.24 11.14 29.11
N GLU A 309 -18.26 11.36 28.26
CA GLU A 309 -19.59 10.76 28.41
C GLU A 309 -19.52 9.22 28.33
N TYR A 310 -18.71 8.69 27.40
CA TYR A 310 -18.58 7.24 27.18
C TYR A 310 -17.44 6.61 27.99
N ASP A 311 -16.79 7.32 28.89
CA ASP A 311 -15.65 6.85 29.71
C ASP A 311 -14.56 6.17 28.87
N LEU A 312 -14.20 6.78 27.74
CA LEU A 312 -13.19 6.24 26.83
C LEU A 312 -11.79 6.64 27.31
N PRO A 313 -10.90 5.68 27.56
CA PRO A 313 -9.54 5.99 27.97
C PRO A 313 -8.77 6.61 26.78
N PHE A 314 -7.98 7.64 27.07
CA PHE A 314 -7.02 8.16 26.10
C PHE A 314 -5.88 7.16 25.93
N THR A 315 -5.54 6.89 24.70
CA THR A 315 -4.37 6.11 24.31
C THR A 315 -3.43 7.01 23.53
N ASP A 316 -2.14 6.88 23.82
CA ASP A 316 -1.09 7.68 23.21
C ASP A 316 -1.11 7.60 21.68
N PHE A 317 -0.79 8.68 20.99
CA PHE A 317 -0.75 8.72 19.53
C PHE A 317 0.44 7.95 18.94
N GLN A 318 1.45 7.60 19.75
CA GLN A 318 2.69 6.95 19.29
C GLN A 318 2.48 5.58 18.62
N ASP A 319 1.46 4.81 19.03
CA ASP A 319 1.26 3.44 18.55
C ASP A 319 0.34 3.33 17.30
N SER A 320 -0.20 4.43 16.75
CA SER A 320 -1.30 4.31 15.80
C SER A 320 -1.35 5.36 14.67
N VAL A 321 -0.50 6.36 14.66
CA VAL A 321 -0.57 7.49 13.71
C VAL A 321 0.62 7.54 12.75
N PHE A 322 1.69 6.81 13.03
CA PHE A 322 2.89 6.76 12.20
C PHE A 322 3.29 5.34 11.84
#